data_2f11257b4b4e953fc834aeb34bc41482
#
_entry.id   2f11257b4b4e953fc834aeb34bc41482
#
_cell.length_a   1.000
_cell.length_b   1.000
_cell.length_c   1.000
_cell.angle_alpha   90.00
_cell.angle_beta   90.00
_cell.angle_gamma   90.00
#
_symmetry.space_group_name_H-M   'P 1'
#
loop_
_entity.id
_entity.type
_entity.pdbx_description
1 polymer ?
#
loop_
_entity_poly.entity_id
_entity_poly.type
_entity_poly.pdbx_seq_one_letter_code
_entity_poly.pdbx_strand_id
1 'polypeptide(L)'
;MEQRLKSERLKTELITNVSHDIKTPLTSIVNYVDLLQREHTPEQEREYLAVLDRQAHKLKKLTVDLVEMSKASTGNIPCHIARRSVRELIDQTVGEYAEKLSAARLEPVVTLPDEELYCLCDGALMWRVLDNLLSNACKYACAGTRLYIAARREGETVAFSFKNISRDALNIGPDELMERFVRGDSSRTTEGSGLGLNIAKSLVELQKGTFSIAIDGDLFKVGFALPRTE
;
A
#
# COMPACT_ATOMS: atom_id res chain seq x y z
N MET A 1 29.65 -3.42 0.82
CA MET A 1 29.70 -2.16 1.58
C MET A 1 28.55 -1.22 1.19
N GLU A 2 28.27 -1.00 -0.09
CA GLU A 2 27.15 -0.16 -0.59
C GLU A 2 25.75 -0.56 -0.10
N GLN A 3 25.43 -1.86 -0.09
CA GLN A 3 24.13 -2.34 0.38
C GLN A 3 23.86 -2.05 1.87
N ARG A 4 24.88 -2.09 2.73
CA ARG A 4 24.75 -1.73 4.15
C ARG A 4 24.52 -0.23 4.33
N LEU A 5 25.28 0.60 3.61
CA LEU A 5 25.10 2.06 3.62
C LEU A 5 23.73 2.48 3.09
N LYS A 6 23.22 1.81 2.05
CA LYS A 6 21.87 2.05 1.50
C LYS A 6 20.78 1.65 2.51
N SER A 7 20.96 0.52 3.21
CA SER A 7 20.06 0.07 4.27
C SER A 7 20.04 1.00 5.49
N GLU A 8 21.20 1.52 5.92
CA GLU A 8 21.26 2.47 7.05
C GLU A 8 20.68 3.85 6.70
N ARG A 9 20.91 4.34 5.49
CA ARG A 9 20.28 5.57 5.00
C ARG A 9 18.75 5.43 4.95
N LEU A 10 18.23 4.34 4.39
CA LEU A 10 16.81 4.02 4.38
C LEU A 10 16.21 3.99 5.79
N LYS A 11 16.89 3.40 6.77
CA LYS A 11 16.44 3.38 8.17
C LYS A 11 16.37 4.79 8.77
N THR A 12 17.36 5.63 8.53
CA THR A 12 17.42 6.99 9.08
C THR A 12 16.35 7.89 8.44
N GLU A 13 16.19 7.81 7.12
CA GLU A 13 15.18 8.56 6.38
C GLU A 13 13.75 8.12 6.78
N LEU A 14 13.53 6.82 6.97
CA LEU A 14 12.27 6.28 7.48
C LEU A 14 11.92 6.84 8.86
N ILE A 15 12.87 6.86 9.80
CA ILE A 15 12.63 7.37 11.16
C ILE A 15 12.26 8.85 11.12
N THR A 16 12.93 9.65 10.30
CA THR A 16 12.67 11.09 10.20
C THR A 16 11.29 11.38 9.59
N ASN A 17 10.95 10.72 8.49
CA ASN A 17 9.68 10.95 7.79
C ASN A 17 8.49 10.41 8.56
N VAL A 18 8.63 9.23 9.15
CA VAL A 18 7.59 8.65 10.02
C VAL A 18 7.36 9.52 11.25
N SER A 19 8.44 10.10 11.82
CA SER A 19 8.31 11.02 12.97
C SER A 19 7.50 12.26 12.60
N HIS A 20 7.70 12.83 11.41
CA HIS A 20 6.90 13.95 10.90
C HIS A 20 5.44 13.53 10.67
N ASP A 21 5.21 12.37 10.04
CA ASP A 21 3.88 11.87 9.72
C ASP A 21 3.07 11.45 10.97
N ILE A 22 3.75 11.09 12.06
CA ILE A 22 3.16 10.87 13.38
C ILE A 22 2.86 12.21 14.08
N LYS A 23 3.75 13.20 13.99
CA LYS A 23 3.60 14.48 14.67
C LYS A 23 2.36 15.24 14.20
N THR A 24 2.06 15.20 12.90
CA THR A 24 0.91 15.92 12.32
C THR A 24 -0.44 15.48 12.90
N PRO A 25 -0.85 14.19 12.85
CA PRO A 25 -2.09 13.74 13.46
C PRO A 25 -2.09 13.90 14.98
N LEU A 26 -0.94 13.72 15.65
CA LEU A 26 -0.83 13.90 17.09
C LEU A 26 -1.09 15.34 17.49
N THR A 27 -0.48 16.31 16.80
CA THR A 27 -0.73 17.74 17.02
C THR A 27 -2.21 18.10 16.79
N SER A 28 -2.82 17.54 15.74
CA SER A 28 -4.24 17.73 15.48
C SER A 28 -5.09 17.17 16.62
N ILE A 29 -4.80 15.95 17.11
CA ILE A 29 -5.50 15.36 18.27
C ILE A 29 -5.42 16.28 19.48
N VAL A 30 -4.22 16.74 19.84
CA VAL A 30 -4.03 17.65 20.99
C VAL A 30 -4.86 18.93 20.83
N ASN A 31 -4.81 19.57 19.66
CA ASN A 31 -5.55 20.79 19.40
C ASN A 31 -7.08 20.61 19.51
N TYR A 32 -7.63 19.51 18.99
CA TYR A 32 -9.07 19.25 19.05
C TYR A 32 -9.51 18.82 20.46
N VAL A 33 -8.65 18.19 21.25
CA VAL A 33 -8.89 17.95 22.69
C VAL A 33 -8.95 19.28 23.44
N ASP A 34 -8.04 20.22 23.17
CA ASP A 34 -8.06 21.56 23.78
C ASP A 34 -9.33 22.35 23.39
N LEU A 35 -9.79 22.22 22.13
CA LEU A 35 -11.04 22.84 21.68
C LEU A 35 -12.26 22.26 22.39
N LEU A 36 -12.30 20.95 22.64
CA LEU A 36 -13.37 20.28 23.40
C LEU A 36 -13.41 20.69 24.87
N GLN A 37 -12.29 21.18 25.43
CA GLN A 37 -12.23 21.69 26.82
C GLN A 37 -12.74 23.14 26.97
N ARG A 38 -12.93 23.84 25.83
CA ARG A 38 -13.48 25.18 25.80
C ARG A 38 -14.99 25.16 25.59
N GLU A 39 -15.67 26.27 25.74
CA GLU A 39 -17.08 26.39 25.37
C GLU A 39 -17.26 26.12 23.87
N HIS A 40 -18.18 25.25 23.53
CA HIS A 40 -18.50 24.84 22.14
C HIS A 40 -19.98 24.47 22.02
N THR A 41 -20.49 24.50 20.78
CA THR A 41 -21.85 24.04 20.46
C THR A 41 -21.88 22.53 20.27
N PRO A 42 -23.05 21.88 20.39
CA PRO A 42 -23.17 20.44 20.09
C PRO A 42 -22.79 20.06 18.67
N GLU A 43 -22.91 20.95 17.69
CA GLU A 43 -22.48 20.76 16.30
C GLU A 43 -20.96 20.74 16.22
N GLN A 44 -20.28 21.68 16.89
CA GLN A 44 -18.83 21.73 16.97
C GLN A 44 -18.25 20.52 17.70
N GLU A 45 -18.91 20.05 18.76
CA GLU A 45 -18.52 18.82 19.47
C GLU A 45 -18.46 17.61 18.51
N ARG A 46 -19.53 17.43 17.73
CA ARG A 46 -19.60 16.32 16.73
C ARG A 46 -18.51 16.44 15.70
N GLU A 47 -18.24 17.64 15.19
CA GLU A 47 -17.17 17.90 14.24
C GLU A 47 -15.79 17.58 14.84
N TYR A 48 -15.51 18.04 16.07
CA TYR A 48 -14.24 17.79 16.76
C TYR A 48 -14.02 16.32 17.04
N LEU A 49 -15.05 15.61 17.50
CA LEU A 49 -15.00 14.15 17.70
C LEU A 49 -14.75 13.39 16.40
N ALA A 50 -15.38 13.79 15.29
CA ALA A 50 -15.14 13.18 13.99
C ALA A 50 -13.70 13.39 13.48
N VAL A 51 -13.11 14.56 13.75
CA VAL A 51 -11.70 14.81 13.43
C VAL A 51 -10.79 13.96 14.31
N LEU A 52 -11.05 13.89 15.61
CA LEU A 52 -10.27 13.06 16.55
C LEU A 52 -10.28 11.58 16.14
N ASP A 53 -11.44 11.03 15.82
CA ASP A 53 -11.58 9.66 15.37
C ASP A 53 -10.74 9.40 14.12
N ARG A 54 -10.86 10.27 13.10
CA ARG A 54 -10.09 10.16 11.86
C ARG A 54 -8.57 10.22 12.12
N GLN A 55 -8.10 11.15 12.96
CA GLN A 55 -6.68 11.30 13.26
C GLN A 55 -6.14 10.13 14.10
N ALA A 56 -6.93 9.61 15.03
CA ALA A 56 -6.57 8.42 15.81
C ALA A 56 -6.45 7.18 14.93
N HIS A 57 -7.38 6.97 13.99
CA HIS A 57 -7.31 5.89 13.02
C HIS A 57 -6.10 6.01 12.08
N LYS A 58 -5.78 7.23 11.64
CA LYS A 58 -4.58 7.51 10.85
C LYS A 58 -3.31 7.16 11.61
N LEU A 59 -3.21 7.60 12.87
CA LEU A 59 -2.06 7.32 13.73
C LEU A 59 -1.90 5.82 13.99
N LYS A 60 -3.00 5.12 14.30
CA LYS A 60 -3.03 3.66 14.46
C LYS A 60 -2.49 2.96 13.22
N LYS A 61 -2.93 3.36 12.02
CA LYS A 61 -2.45 2.78 10.76
C LYS A 61 -0.95 3.02 10.57
N LEU A 62 -0.48 4.25 10.79
CA LEU A 62 0.95 4.60 10.68
C LEU A 62 1.82 3.73 11.60
N THR A 63 1.39 3.51 12.85
CA THR A 63 2.15 2.69 13.81
C THR A 63 2.18 1.22 13.40
N VAL A 64 1.07 0.67 12.90
CA VAL A 64 1.01 -0.70 12.37
C VAL A 64 1.93 -0.86 11.16
N ASP A 65 1.82 0.05 10.19
CA ASP A 65 2.64 0.04 8.96
C ASP A 65 4.14 0.15 9.29
N LEU A 66 4.52 0.98 10.28
CA LEU A 66 5.92 1.11 10.72
C LEU A 66 6.46 -0.18 11.36
N VAL A 67 5.68 -0.79 12.27
CA VAL A 67 6.08 -2.05 12.92
C VAL A 67 6.21 -3.17 11.88
N GLU A 68 5.29 -3.25 10.93
CA GLU A 68 5.33 -4.23 9.85
C GLU A 68 6.57 -4.04 8.97
N MET A 69 6.85 -2.81 8.56
CA MET A 69 8.04 -2.49 7.77
C MET A 69 9.35 -2.79 8.53
N SER A 70 9.39 -2.47 9.82
CA SER A 70 10.54 -2.82 10.68
C SER A 70 10.77 -4.32 10.75
N LYS A 71 9.70 -5.11 10.94
CA LYS A 71 9.78 -6.58 10.97
C LYS A 71 10.16 -7.16 9.60
N ALA A 72 9.60 -6.63 8.50
CA ALA A 72 9.92 -7.07 7.15
C ALA A 72 11.39 -6.82 6.80
N SER A 73 11.92 -5.64 7.16
CA SER A 73 13.32 -5.27 6.88
C SER A 73 14.34 -6.06 7.69
N THR A 74 13.95 -6.60 8.84
CA THR A 74 14.80 -7.43 9.71
C THR A 74 14.65 -8.93 9.46
N GLY A 75 13.75 -9.34 8.55
CA GLY A 75 13.45 -10.75 8.28
C GLY A 75 12.70 -11.46 9.44
N ASN A 76 12.19 -10.72 10.41
CA ASN A 76 11.54 -11.25 11.61
C ASN A 76 10.02 -11.46 11.46
N ILE A 77 9.50 -11.49 10.23
CA ILE A 77 8.11 -11.89 9.97
C ILE A 77 8.08 -13.41 9.77
N PRO A 78 7.31 -14.17 10.58
CA PRO A 78 7.09 -15.57 10.28
C PRO A 78 6.39 -15.69 8.92
N CYS A 79 6.93 -16.54 8.05
CA CYS A 79 6.45 -16.72 6.69
C CYS A 79 6.11 -18.21 6.48
N HIS A 80 4.83 -18.49 6.34
CA HIS A 80 4.30 -19.85 6.16
C HIS A 80 3.96 -20.10 4.68
N ILE A 81 5.01 -20.41 3.90
CA ILE A 81 4.86 -20.66 2.47
C ILE A 81 4.04 -21.93 2.24
N ALA A 82 2.96 -21.80 1.48
CA ALA A 82 2.10 -22.90 1.05
C ALA A 82 1.68 -22.70 -0.42
N ARG A 83 1.21 -23.76 -1.04
CA ARG A 83 0.59 -23.73 -2.37
C ARG A 83 -0.75 -22.99 -2.27
N ARG A 84 -0.93 -21.94 -3.09
CA ARG A 84 -2.15 -21.12 -3.11
C ARG A 84 -2.65 -20.95 -4.54
N SER A 85 -3.97 -21.02 -4.72
CA SER A 85 -4.62 -20.69 -5.99
C SER A 85 -4.54 -19.18 -6.22
N VAL A 86 -4.00 -18.79 -7.36
CA VAL A 86 -3.90 -17.38 -7.79
C VAL A 86 -5.29 -16.79 -8.01
N ARG A 87 -6.20 -17.59 -8.55
CA ARG A 87 -7.60 -17.17 -8.77
C ARG A 87 -8.29 -16.87 -7.45
N GLU A 88 -8.22 -17.78 -6.48
CA GLU A 88 -8.83 -17.56 -5.16
C GLU A 88 -8.29 -16.30 -4.46
N LEU A 89 -6.97 -16.07 -4.50
CA LEU A 89 -6.33 -14.89 -3.90
C LEU A 89 -6.86 -13.59 -4.53
N ILE A 90 -6.96 -13.54 -5.86
CA ILE A 90 -7.42 -12.35 -6.57
C ILE A 90 -8.92 -12.15 -6.38
N ASP A 91 -9.73 -13.19 -6.57
CA ASP A 91 -11.19 -13.10 -6.49
C ASP A 91 -11.65 -12.70 -5.08
N GLN A 92 -11.04 -13.29 -4.03
CA GLN A 92 -11.31 -12.92 -2.65
C GLN A 92 -10.99 -11.44 -2.41
N THR A 93 -9.79 -11.00 -2.79
CA THR A 93 -9.33 -9.63 -2.51
C THR A 93 -10.15 -8.60 -3.30
N VAL A 94 -10.47 -8.88 -4.57
CA VAL A 94 -11.32 -7.99 -5.38
C VAL A 94 -12.73 -7.94 -4.81
N GLY A 95 -13.27 -9.07 -4.33
CA GLY A 95 -14.56 -9.15 -3.65
C GLY A 95 -14.61 -8.29 -2.38
N GLU A 96 -13.59 -8.39 -1.52
CA GLU A 96 -13.48 -7.57 -0.30
C GLU A 96 -13.35 -6.05 -0.61
N TYR A 97 -12.83 -5.71 -1.77
CA TYR A 97 -12.65 -4.31 -2.22
C TYR A 97 -13.82 -3.78 -3.07
N ALA A 98 -14.84 -4.57 -3.36
CA ALA A 98 -15.92 -4.20 -4.29
C ALA A 98 -16.58 -2.86 -3.94
N GLU A 99 -16.93 -2.62 -2.68
CA GLU A 99 -17.52 -1.36 -2.23
C GLU A 99 -16.56 -0.17 -2.35
N LYS A 100 -15.27 -0.37 -1.99
CA LYS A 100 -14.24 0.68 -2.07
C LYS A 100 -13.92 1.05 -3.51
N LEU A 101 -13.84 0.07 -4.41
CA LEU A 101 -13.64 0.27 -5.84
C LEU A 101 -14.84 1.02 -6.45
N SER A 102 -16.07 0.63 -6.09
CA SER A 102 -17.28 1.32 -6.51
C SER A 102 -17.30 2.77 -6.02
N ALA A 103 -16.98 3.02 -4.75
CA ALA A 103 -16.90 4.37 -4.18
C ALA A 103 -15.82 5.23 -4.88
N ALA A 104 -14.69 4.62 -5.27
CA ALA A 104 -13.63 5.27 -6.06
C ALA A 104 -13.99 5.39 -7.55
N ARG A 105 -15.12 4.85 -7.98
CA ARG A 105 -15.56 4.76 -9.40
C ARG A 105 -14.51 4.08 -10.28
N LEU A 106 -13.92 2.99 -9.79
CA LEU A 106 -12.98 2.16 -10.53
C LEU A 106 -13.64 0.85 -10.93
N GLU A 107 -13.51 0.49 -12.22
CA GLU A 107 -13.97 -0.78 -12.76
C GLU A 107 -12.81 -1.79 -12.73
N PRO A 108 -12.84 -2.86 -11.89
CA PRO A 108 -11.83 -3.88 -11.92
C PRO A 108 -11.97 -4.76 -13.17
N VAL A 109 -10.88 -4.91 -13.93
CA VAL A 109 -10.78 -5.80 -15.09
C VAL A 109 -9.76 -6.88 -14.76
N VAL A 110 -10.24 -8.07 -14.41
CA VAL A 110 -9.39 -9.21 -14.03
C VAL A 110 -9.13 -10.09 -15.24
N THR A 111 -7.86 -10.40 -15.50
CA THR A 111 -7.43 -11.28 -16.58
C THR A 111 -6.54 -12.38 -16.01
N LEU A 112 -7.07 -13.59 -15.96
CA LEU A 112 -6.37 -14.80 -15.52
C LEU A 112 -6.39 -15.84 -16.63
N PRO A 113 -5.41 -16.75 -16.68
CA PRO A 113 -5.47 -17.89 -17.62
C PRO A 113 -6.65 -18.81 -17.28
N ASP A 114 -7.12 -19.56 -18.27
CA ASP A 114 -8.18 -20.56 -18.08
C ASP A 114 -7.69 -21.72 -17.20
N GLU A 115 -6.42 -22.06 -17.32
CA GLU A 115 -5.78 -23.09 -16.50
C GLU A 115 -5.59 -22.60 -15.06
N GLU A 116 -5.79 -23.52 -14.10
CA GLU A 116 -5.51 -23.24 -12.68
C GLU A 116 -4.01 -22.91 -12.48
N LEU A 117 -3.77 -21.77 -11.89
CA LEU A 117 -2.43 -21.26 -11.63
C LEU A 117 -2.17 -21.21 -10.13
N TYR A 118 -1.07 -21.81 -9.71
CA TYR A 118 -0.68 -21.88 -8.30
C TYR A 118 0.67 -21.22 -8.06
N CYS A 119 0.78 -20.49 -6.95
CA CYS A 119 2.05 -19.94 -6.48
C CYS A 119 2.38 -20.42 -5.07
N LEU A 120 3.66 -20.36 -4.74
CA LEU A 120 4.17 -20.59 -3.38
C LEU A 120 4.22 -19.26 -2.63
N CYS A 121 3.29 -19.07 -1.70
CA CYS A 121 3.24 -17.87 -0.90
C CYS A 121 2.61 -18.10 0.48
N ASP A 122 2.82 -17.16 1.37
CA ASP A 122 2.04 -17.04 2.60
C ASP A 122 0.75 -16.26 2.28
N GLY A 123 -0.40 -16.88 2.52
CA GLY A 123 -1.70 -16.28 2.18
C GLY A 123 -1.98 -14.96 2.91
N ALA A 124 -1.57 -14.84 4.18
CA ALA A 124 -1.76 -13.62 4.96
C ALA A 124 -0.86 -12.48 4.46
N LEU A 125 0.41 -12.79 4.16
CA LEU A 125 1.33 -11.81 3.58
C LEU A 125 0.91 -11.40 2.17
N MET A 126 0.42 -12.35 1.38
CA MET A 126 -0.08 -12.07 0.04
C MET A 126 -1.33 -11.20 0.06
N TRP A 127 -2.29 -11.49 0.97
CA TRP A 127 -3.44 -10.61 1.18
C TRP A 127 -2.99 -9.18 1.50
N ARG A 128 -1.97 -9.02 2.36
CA ARG A 128 -1.43 -7.72 2.72
C ARG A 128 -0.77 -6.98 1.53
N VAL A 129 -0.10 -7.72 0.64
CA VAL A 129 0.43 -7.16 -0.62
C VAL A 129 -0.73 -6.62 -1.47
N LEU A 130 -1.75 -7.44 -1.70
CA LEU A 130 -2.91 -7.08 -2.52
C LEU A 130 -3.71 -5.92 -1.91
N ASP A 131 -3.92 -5.92 -0.57
CA ASP A 131 -4.56 -4.81 0.17
C ASP A 131 -3.83 -3.48 -0.05
N ASN A 132 -2.50 -3.47 0.04
CA ASN A 132 -1.70 -2.27 -0.22
C ASN A 132 -1.85 -1.78 -1.66
N LEU A 133 -1.85 -2.67 -2.65
CA LEU A 133 -1.99 -2.32 -4.07
C LEU A 133 -3.40 -1.80 -4.40
N LEU A 134 -4.45 -2.48 -3.93
CA LEU A 134 -5.83 -2.05 -4.17
C LEU A 134 -6.17 -0.76 -3.41
N SER A 135 -5.71 -0.62 -2.15
CA SER A 135 -5.86 0.63 -1.39
C SER A 135 -5.15 1.80 -2.09
N ASN A 136 -3.97 1.55 -2.68
CA ASN A 136 -3.24 2.55 -3.47
C ASN A 136 -4.05 2.95 -4.71
N ALA A 137 -4.57 1.99 -5.46
CA ALA A 137 -5.42 2.26 -6.63
C ALA A 137 -6.67 3.08 -6.24
N CYS A 138 -7.41 2.70 -5.20
CA CYS A 138 -8.58 3.44 -4.73
C CYS A 138 -8.28 4.90 -4.37
N LYS A 139 -7.05 5.20 -3.90
CA LYS A 139 -6.66 6.55 -3.47
C LYS A 139 -6.17 7.44 -4.60
N TYR A 140 -5.42 6.87 -5.53
CA TYR A 140 -4.62 7.63 -6.48
C TYR A 140 -5.05 7.44 -7.95
N ALA A 141 -5.88 6.46 -8.26
CA ALA A 141 -6.37 6.29 -9.62
C ALA A 141 -7.39 7.37 -10.00
N CYS A 142 -7.43 7.67 -11.29
CA CYS A 142 -8.41 8.57 -11.88
C CYS A 142 -9.80 7.91 -11.83
N ALA A 143 -10.77 8.59 -11.23
CA ALA A 143 -12.14 8.10 -11.13
C ALA A 143 -12.79 7.93 -12.52
N GLY A 144 -13.61 6.90 -12.70
CA GLY A 144 -14.24 6.56 -13.98
C GLY A 144 -13.33 5.81 -14.94
N THR A 145 -12.18 5.31 -14.45
CA THR A 145 -11.24 4.51 -15.23
C THR A 145 -11.24 3.04 -14.78
N ARG A 146 -10.44 2.22 -15.46
CA ARG A 146 -10.31 0.80 -15.17
C ARG A 146 -9.06 0.50 -14.34
N LEU A 147 -9.21 -0.45 -13.40
CA LEU A 147 -8.11 -1.08 -12.72
C LEU A 147 -7.88 -2.47 -13.33
N TYR A 148 -6.79 -2.61 -14.09
CA TYR A 148 -6.43 -3.88 -14.70
C TYR A 148 -5.60 -4.71 -13.73
N ILE A 149 -6.09 -5.92 -13.45
CA ILE A 149 -5.44 -6.92 -12.59
C ILE A 149 -5.22 -8.16 -13.44
N ALA A 150 -3.97 -8.59 -13.57
CA ALA A 150 -3.66 -9.78 -14.33
C ALA A 150 -2.64 -10.66 -13.61
N ALA A 151 -2.76 -11.97 -13.81
CA ALA A 151 -1.72 -12.91 -13.47
C ALA A 151 -1.47 -13.87 -14.63
N ARG A 152 -0.21 -14.27 -14.81
CA ARG A 152 0.19 -15.19 -15.86
C ARG A 152 1.37 -16.04 -15.42
N ARG A 153 1.51 -17.20 -16.05
CA ARG A 153 2.73 -18.01 -15.94
C ARG A 153 3.87 -17.30 -16.67
N GLU A 154 5.04 -17.23 -16.03
CA GLU A 154 6.27 -16.71 -16.61
C GLU A 154 7.45 -17.60 -16.19
N GLY A 155 7.71 -18.65 -16.99
CA GLY A 155 8.69 -19.68 -16.63
C GLY A 155 8.33 -20.39 -15.33
N GLU A 156 9.24 -20.34 -14.36
CA GLU A 156 9.09 -20.93 -13.01
C GLU A 156 8.41 -19.97 -12.01
N THR A 157 7.85 -18.87 -12.48
CA THR A 157 7.16 -17.89 -11.64
C THR A 157 5.75 -17.63 -12.13
N VAL A 158 4.93 -17.08 -11.22
CA VAL A 158 3.68 -16.42 -11.52
C VAL A 158 3.90 -14.93 -11.47
N ALA A 159 3.71 -14.25 -12.58
CA ALA A 159 3.80 -12.81 -12.68
C ALA A 159 2.41 -12.17 -12.49
N PHE A 160 2.32 -11.25 -11.54
CA PHE A 160 1.15 -10.43 -11.25
C PHE A 160 1.35 -9.01 -11.80
N SER A 161 0.29 -8.38 -12.24
CA SER A 161 0.32 -7.01 -12.77
C SER A 161 -0.93 -6.25 -12.37
N PHE A 162 -0.74 -5.06 -11.80
CA PHE A 162 -1.78 -4.09 -11.46
C PHE A 162 -1.51 -2.80 -12.22
N LYS A 163 -2.52 -2.28 -12.96
CA LYS A 163 -2.38 -1.08 -13.77
C LYS A 163 -3.58 -0.18 -13.59
N ASN A 164 -3.35 1.09 -13.38
CA ASN A 164 -4.38 2.13 -13.34
C ASN A 164 -3.85 3.44 -13.93
N ILE A 165 -4.76 4.30 -14.34
CA ILE A 165 -4.43 5.68 -14.71
C ILE A 165 -4.38 6.50 -13.42
N SER A 166 -3.30 7.24 -13.20
CA SER A 166 -3.17 8.15 -12.06
C SER A 166 -4.08 9.36 -12.22
N ARG A 167 -4.65 9.83 -11.10
CA ARG A 167 -5.41 11.07 -11.07
C ARG A 167 -4.50 12.29 -11.25
N ASP A 168 -3.32 12.23 -10.66
CA ASP A 168 -2.33 13.29 -10.70
C ASP A 168 -1.20 12.92 -11.66
N ALA A 169 -0.62 13.89 -12.36
CA ALA A 169 0.47 13.64 -13.31
C ALA A 169 1.70 13.04 -12.61
N LEU A 170 2.22 11.94 -13.15
CA LEU A 170 3.37 11.23 -12.62
C LEU A 170 4.65 11.67 -13.37
N ASN A 171 5.13 12.88 -13.10
CA ASN A 171 6.35 13.44 -13.72
C ASN A 171 7.62 13.01 -12.98
N ILE A 172 7.67 11.76 -12.48
CA ILE A 172 8.77 11.22 -11.68
C ILE A 172 9.13 9.80 -12.13
N GLY A 173 10.40 9.44 -11.96
CA GLY A 173 10.84 8.07 -12.23
C GLY A 173 10.35 7.06 -11.19
N PRO A 174 10.28 5.76 -11.55
CA PRO A 174 9.87 4.69 -10.61
C PRO A 174 10.70 4.66 -9.32
N ASP A 175 12.03 4.85 -9.43
CA ASP A 175 12.93 4.86 -8.28
C ASP A 175 12.68 6.09 -7.38
N GLU A 176 12.48 7.25 -7.99
CA GLU A 176 12.14 8.48 -7.28
C GLU A 176 10.77 8.38 -6.60
N LEU A 177 9.80 7.73 -7.24
CA LEU A 177 8.49 7.45 -6.63
C LEU A 177 8.63 6.61 -5.37
N MET A 178 9.42 5.53 -5.41
CA MET A 178 9.71 4.70 -4.25
C MET A 178 10.42 5.48 -3.13
N GLU A 179 11.35 6.36 -3.48
CA GLU A 179 12.01 7.25 -2.53
C GLU A 179 11.07 8.32 -1.97
N ARG A 180 10.18 8.90 -2.80
CA ARG A 180 9.19 9.90 -2.38
C ARG A 180 8.16 9.32 -1.42
N PHE A 181 7.72 8.08 -1.62
CA PHE A 181 6.86 7.38 -0.65
C PHE A 181 7.56 7.21 0.71
N VAL A 182 8.88 7.18 0.73
CA VAL A 182 9.70 7.21 1.95
C VAL A 182 9.90 8.64 2.47
N ARG A 183 10.01 9.66 1.61
CA ARG A 183 10.38 11.03 1.97
C ARG A 183 9.25 11.95 2.43
N GLY A 184 7.99 11.51 2.39
CA GLY A 184 6.88 12.34 2.89
C GLY A 184 6.77 13.70 2.21
N ASP A 185 6.36 13.73 0.94
CA ASP A 185 6.23 14.98 0.18
C ASP A 185 5.17 15.89 0.81
N SER A 186 5.48 17.18 1.01
CA SER A 186 4.63 18.20 1.65
C SER A 186 3.34 18.54 0.87
N SER A 187 3.18 17.99 -0.33
CA SER A 187 1.99 18.12 -1.17
C SER A 187 0.87 17.12 -0.85
N ARG A 188 1.02 16.30 0.21
CA ARG A 188 0.05 15.24 0.56
C ARG A 188 -1.24 15.79 1.14
N THR A 189 -2.17 16.13 0.28
CA THR A 189 -3.58 16.32 0.63
C THR A 189 -4.35 14.99 0.78
N THR A 190 -3.74 13.86 0.40
CA THR A 190 -4.37 12.53 0.42
C THR A 190 -4.01 11.73 1.66
N GLU A 191 -5.00 11.07 2.27
CA GLU A 191 -4.82 10.18 3.43
C GLU A 191 -3.97 8.96 3.06
N GLY A 192 -2.76 8.84 3.65
CA GLY A 192 -1.92 7.65 3.48
C GLY A 192 -0.57 7.79 4.19
N SER A 193 -0.01 6.66 4.63
CA SER A 193 1.34 6.61 5.24
C SER A 193 2.47 6.74 4.21
N GLY A 194 2.16 6.57 2.92
CA GLY A 194 3.15 6.43 1.86
C GLY A 194 4.02 5.16 1.95
N LEU A 195 3.81 4.33 2.96
CA LEU A 195 4.60 3.11 3.20
C LEU A 195 4.08 1.88 2.43
N GLY A 196 2.83 1.91 1.95
CA GLY A 196 2.14 0.73 1.41
C GLY A 196 2.88 0.02 0.28
N LEU A 197 3.47 0.75 -0.69
CA LEU A 197 4.24 0.12 -1.78
C LEU A 197 5.56 -0.49 -1.29
N ASN A 198 6.23 0.16 -0.33
CA ASN A 198 7.44 -0.37 0.28
C ASN A 198 7.15 -1.62 1.12
N ILE A 199 6.02 -1.64 1.84
CA ILE A 199 5.55 -2.82 2.57
C ILE A 199 5.26 -3.94 1.57
N ALA A 200 4.48 -3.68 0.51
CA ALA A 200 4.18 -4.67 -0.51
C ALA A 200 5.45 -5.26 -1.14
N LYS A 201 6.42 -4.41 -1.51
CA LYS A 201 7.72 -4.84 -2.01
C LYS A 201 8.45 -5.75 -1.02
N SER A 202 8.60 -5.31 0.23
CA SER A 202 9.31 -6.08 1.27
C SER A 202 8.65 -7.44 1.53
N LEU A 203 7.31 -7.50 1.53
CA LEU A 203 6.55 -8.73 1.72
C LEU A 203 6.68 -9.70 0.54
N VAL A 204 6.76 -9.19 -0.69
CA VAL A 204 7.02 -10.01 -1.89
C VAL A 204 8.45 -10.55 -1.86
N GLU A 205 9.44 -9.70 -1.55
CA GLU A 205 10.85 -10.10 -1.47
C GLU A 205 11.10 -11.13 -0.35
N LEU A 206 10.42 -10.98 0.80
CA LEU A 206 10.44 -11.97 1.89
C LEU A 206 9.98 -13.36 1.43
N GLN A 207 9.06 -13.42 0.50
CA GLN A 207 8.53 -14.64 -0.12
C GLN A 207 9.35 -15.10 -1.35
N LYS A 208 10.59 -14.59 -1.51
CA LYS A 208 11.50 -14.89 -2.63
C LYS A 208 10.95 -14.44 -3.99
N GLY A 209 10.06 -13.46 -3.99
CA GLY A 209 9.53 -12.85 -5.18
C GLY A 209 10.35 -11.65 -5.66
N THR A 210 9.96 -11.10 -6.78
CA THR A 210 10.48 -9.85 -7.36
C THR A 210 9.38 -8.81 -7.44
N PHE A 211 9.71 -7.52 -7.30
CA PHE A 211 8.77 -6.43 -7.35
C PHE A 211 9.29 -5.31 -8.26
N SER A 212 8.41 -4.74 -9.07
CA SER A 212 8.75 -3.68 -10.00
C SER A 212 7.63 -2.64 -10.11
N ILE A 213 8.01 -1.41 -10.38
CA ILE A 213 7.09 -0.32 -10.72
C ILE A 213 7.49 0.21 -12.10
N ALA A 214 6.51 0.51 -12.92
CA ALA A 214 6.69 1.21 -14.18
C ALA A 214 5.68 2.35 -14.29
N ILE A 215 6.13 3.46 -14.85
CA ILE A 215 5.32 4.66 -15.09
C ILE A 215 5.50 5.00 -16.57
N ASP A 216 4.38 5.22 -17.25
CA ASP A 216 4.35 5.66 -18.65
C ASP A 216 3.26 6.73 -18.79
N GLY A 217 3.67 7.99 -18.77
CA GLY A 217 2.76 9.12 -18.61
C GLY A 217 1.95 8.98 -17.31
N ASP A 218 0.62 8.95 -17.43
CA ASP A 218 -0.29 8.78 -16.30
C ASP A 218 -0.59 7.31 -15.98
N LEU A 219 -0.05 6.37 -16.77
CA LEU A 219 -0.21 4.96 -16.52
C LEU A 219 0.76 4.51 -15.41
N PHE A 220 0.20 4.15 -14.27
CA PHE A 220 0.91 3.54 -13.15
C PHE A 220 0.76 2.02 -13.21
N LYS A 221 1.87 1.30 -13.15
CA LYS A 221 1.92 -0.15 -13.18
C LYS A 221 2.80 -0.67 -12.07
N VAL A 222 2.25 -1.60 -11.28
CA VAL A 222 3.00 -2.45 -10.36
C VAL A 222 3.02 -3.86 -10.93
N GLY A 223 4.20 -4.47 -10.96
CA GLY A 223 4.41 -5.87 -11.28
C GLY A 223 5.13 -6.56 -10.16
N PHE A 224 4.78 -7.80 -9.86
CA PHE A 224 5.56 -8.67 -8.99
C PHE A 224 5.45 -10.11 -9.44
N ALA A 225 6.43 -10.93 -9.07
CA ALA A 225 6.42 -12.34 -9.39
C ALA A 225 6.74 -13.17 -8.15
N LEU A 226 6.09 -14.34 -8.04
CA LEU A 226 6.30 -15.32 -6.98
C LEU A 226 6.66 -16.67 -7.57
N PRO A 227 7.38 -17.55 -6.84
CA PRO A 227 7.66 -18.91 -7.31
C PRO A 227 6.36 -19.66 -7.63
N ARG A 228 6.35 -20.33 -8.79
CA ARG A 228 5.24 -21.19 -9.23
C ARG A 228 5.36 -22.58 -8.61
N THR A 229 4.25 -23.24 -8.46
CA THR A 229 4.15 -24.69 -8.19
C THR A 229 3.12 -25.33 -9.12
N GLU A 230 3.23 -26.62 -9.31
CA GLU A 230 2.27 -27.42 -10.07
C GLU A 230 0.98 -27.70 -9.29
#